data_d19ac4644c0a0346b4a4ff2004c56241
#
_entry.id   d19ac4644c0a0346b4a4ff2004c56241
#
_cell.length_a   1.000
_cell.length_b   1.000
_cell.length_c   1.000
_cell.angle_alpha   90.00
_cell.angle_beta   90.00
_cell.angle_gamma   90.00
#
_symmetry.space_group_name_H-M   'P 1'
#
loop_
_entity.id
_entity.type
_entity.pdbx_description
1 polymer ?
#
loop_
_entity_poly.entity_id
_entity_poly.type
_entity_poly.pdbx_seq_one_letter_code
_entity_poly.pdbx_strand_id
1 'polypeptide(L)'
;LALYITDLAPFVIDAMESVQFHVGKQHIDLWTVLRGVATIFLTVVFALWIAGVIEARLMRVHTLDANLRLVGVRVAKAMLTVVAILTSLALVGIDMTALSVFTGALGVGLGFGLQKIASNYVSGFIILLDRSIRIGNIIQVGSDSGEVTQITTRYTVLKHPAGSEFIVPNET
;
A
#
# COMPACT_ATOMS: atom_id res chain seq x y z
N LEU A 1 -31.51 -16.71 5.18
CA LEU A 1 -32.35 -17.63 4.40
C LEU A 1 -33.58 -18.07 5.24
N ALA A 2 -33.40 -18.56 6.48
CA ALA A 2 -34.51 -19.00 7.35
C ALA A 2 -35.51 -17.86 7.66
N LEU A 3 -35.06 -16.65 7.94
CA LEU A 3 -35.90 -15.47 8.22
C LEU A 3 -36.70 -14.99 6.97
N TYR A 4 -36.20 -15.25 5.75
CA TYR A 4 -36.92 -14.96 4.51
C TYR A 4 -38.04 -15.97 4.24
N ILE A 5 -37.88 -17.24 4.68
CA ILE A 5 -38.87 -18.29 4.50
C ILE A 5 -40.07 -18.13 5.45
N THR A 6 -39.90 -17.41 6.56
CA THR A 6 -40.95 -17.22 7.59
C THR A 6 -41.74 -15.92 7.47
N ASP A 7 -41.54 -15.11 6.38
CA ASP A 7 -42.10 -13.75 6.21
C ASP A 7 -41.85 -12.78 7.39
N LEU A 8 -40.97 -13.16 8.31
CA LEU A 8 -40.60 -12.33 9.46
C LEU A 8 -39.56 -11.25 9.09
N ALA A 9 -38.81 -11.45 8.01
CA ALA A 9 -37.78 -10.50 7.58
C ALA A 9 -38.36 -9.10 7.26
N PRO A 10 -39.43 -8.94 6.45
CA PRO A 10 -40.01 -7.63 6.20
C PRO A 10 -40.54 -6.99 7.49
N PHE A 11 -41.21 -7.73 8.37
CA PHE A 11 -41.71 -7.21 9.64
C PHE A 11 -40.62 -6.69 10.56
N VAL A 12 -39.49 -7.41 10.64
CA VAL A 12 -38.33 -6.98 11.44
C VAL A 12 -37.66 -5.75 10.82
N ILE A 13 -37.55 -5.70 9.49
CA ILE A 13 -36.99 -4.56 8.79
C ILE A 13 -37.87 -3.33 8.98
N ASP A 14 -39.17 -3.43 8.79
CA ASP A 14 -40.13 -2.33 9.00
C ASP A 14 -40.12 -1.82 10.46
N ALA A 15 -40.01 -2.73 11.42
CA ALA A 15 -39.88 -2.35 12.82
C ALA A 15 -38.57 -1.60 13.11
N MET A 16 -37.47 -1.97 12.44
CA MET A 16 -36.16 -1.29 12.58
C MET A 16 -36.11 0.05 11.82
N GLU A 17 -36.81 0.18 10.71
CA GLU A 17 -36.98 1.44 9.95
C GLU A 17 -37.87 2.44 10.68
N SER A 18 -38.79 1.96 11.53
CA SER A 18 -39.67 2.82 12.34
C SER A 18 -38.92 3.57 13.46
N VAL A 19 -37.74 3.07 13.88
CA VAL A 19 -36.89 3.74 14.87
C VAL A 19 -35.94 4.69 14.15
N GLN A 20 -36.38 5.94 13.99
CA GLN A 20 -35.63 6.99 13.30
C GLN A 20 -34.92 7.90 14.29
N PHE A 21 -33.65 8.11 14.06
CA PHE A 21 -32.84 9.08 14.77
C PHE A 21 -32.62 10.33 13.91
N HIS A 22 -32.84 11.49 14.48
CA HIS A 22 -32.57 12.77 13.82
C HIS A 22 -31.12 13.19 14.12
N VAL A 23 -30.25 13.08 13.14
CA VAL A 23 -28.89 13.61 13.23
C VAL A 23 -28.74 14.73 12.19
N GLY A 24 -28.93 15.97 12.61
CA GLY A 24 -28.88 17.14 11.72
C GLY A 24 -30.02 17.14 10.70
N LYS A 25 -29.71 17.18 9.41
CA LYS A 25 -30.68 17.21 8.30
C LYS A 25 -31.00 15.83 7.71
N GLN A 26 -30.39 14.76 8.24
CA GLN A 26 -30.57 13.40 7.71
C GLN A 26 -31.38 12.54 8.68
N HIS A 27 -32.29 11.76 8.13
CA HIS A 27 -33.01 10.71 8.84
C HIS A 27 -32.17 9.43 8.73
N ILE A 28 -31.71 8.92 9.86
CA ILE A 28 -30.91 7.68 9.92
C ILE A 28 -31.74 6.64 10.67
N ASP A 29 -32.14 5.60 9.97
CA ASP A 29 -32.88 4.48 10.54
C ASP A 29 -31.93 3.48 11.19
N LEU A 30 -32.42 2.78 12.19
CA LEU A 30 -31.66 1.73 12.89
C LEU A 30 -31.17 0.65 11.90
N TRP A 31 -31.95 0.32 10.87
CA TRP A 31 -31.58 -0.63 9.81
C TRP A 31 -30.34 -0.16 9.04
N THR A 32 -30.30 1.11 8.64
CA THR A 32 -29.17 1.70 7.94
C THR A 32 -27.89 1.66 8.78
N VAL A 33 -28.00 1.96 10.08
CA VAL A 33 -26.85 1.87 11.01
C VAL A 33 -26.37 0.42 11.14
N LEU A 34 -27.27 -0.53 11.35
CA LEU A 34 -26.92 -1.94 11.51
C LEU A 34 -26.29 -2.50 10.23
N ARG A 35 -26.86 -2.18 9.07
CA ARG A 35 -26.31 -2.54 7.76
C ARG A 35 -24.93 -1.93 7.57
N GLY A 36 -24.75 -0.67 7.93
CA GLY A 36 -23.44 0.01 7.86
C GLY A 36 -22.39 -0.67 8.73
N VAL A 37 -22.71 -0.94 9.98
CA VAL A 37 -21.83 -1.64 10.93
C VAL A 37 -21.49 -3.04 10.42
N ALA A 38 -22.47 -3.80 9.93
CA ALA A 38 -22.25 -5.14 9.38
C ALA A 38 -21.33 -5.08 8.13
N THR A 39 -21.54 -4.11 7.25
CA THR A 39 -20.70 -3.91 6.06
C THR A 39 -19.26 -3.60 6.43
N ILE A 40 -19.04 -2.67 7.38
CA ILE A 40 -17.71 -2.34 7.90
C ILE A 40 -17.05 -3.59 8.49
N PHE A 41 -17.76 -4.29 9.36
CA PHE A 41 -17.25 -5.49 10.00
C PHE A 41 -16.84 -6.56 9.00
N LEU A 42 -17.72 -6.88 8.03
CA LEU A 42 -17.42 -7.89 7.00
C LEU A 42 -16.25 -7.48 6.11
N THR A 43 -16.17 -6.20 5.73
CA THR A 43 -15.07 -5.69 4.90
C THR A 43 -13.73 -5.76 5.63
N VAL A 44 -13.72 -5.41 6.92
CA VAL A 44 -12.50 -5.48 7.75
C VAL A 44 -12.08 -6.94 7.97
N VAL A 45 -13.02 -7.83 8.31
CA VAL A 45 -12.72 -9.26 8.48
C VAL A 45 -12.15 -9.86 7.19
N PHE A 46 -12.74 -9.52 6.04
CA PHE A 46 -12.26 -9.99 4.74
C PHE A 46 -10.84 -9.46 4.43
N ALA A 47 -10.57 -8.18 4.71
CA ALA A 47 -9.25 -7.59 4.54
C ALA A 47 -8.19 -8.24 5.45
N LEU A 48 -8.54 -8.51 6.72
CA LEU A 48 -7.66 -9.21 7.65
C LEU A 48 -7.40 -10.66 7.22
N TRP A 49 -8.41 -11.33 6.65
CA TRP A 49 -8.24 -12.66 6.09
C TRP A 49 -7.26 -12.65 4.91
N ILE A 50 -7.41 -11.71 3.96
CA ILE A 50 -6.45 -11.53 2.86
C ILE A 50 -5.05 -11.25 3.40
N ALA A 51 -4.94 -10.36 4.40
CA ALA A 51 -3.67 -10.03 5.04
C ALA A 51 -3.00 -11.28 5.65
N GLY A 52 -3.78 -12.15 6.29
CA GLY A 52 -3.30 -13.43 6.82
C GLY A 52 -2.82 -14.39 5.73
N VAL A 53 -3.51 -14.46 4.60
CA VAL A 53 -3.08 -15.26 3.45
C VAL A 53 -1.76 -14.74 2.87
N ILE A 54 -1.62 -13.42 2.72
CA ILE A 54 -0.37 -12.79 2.25
C ILE A 54 0.77 -13.08 3.24
N GLU A 55 0.53 -12.91 4.53
CA GLU A 55 1.52 -13.21 5.58
C GLU A 55 1.98 -14.67 5.50
N ALA A 56 1.03 -15.62 5.44
CA ALA A 56 1.34 -17.04 5.36
C ALA A 56 2.15 -17.39 4.10
N ARG A 57 1.91 -16.72 2.98
CA ARG A 57 2.69 -16.89 1.76
C ARG A 57 4.08 -16.26 1.87
N LEU A 58 4.16 -15.03 2.37
CA LEU A 58 5.43 -14.31 2.50
C LEU A 58 6.39 -15.01 3.47
N MET A 59 5.84 -15.56 4.57
CA MET A 59 6.64 -16.31 5.55
C MET A 59 7.22 -17.63 5.02
N ARG A 60 6.68 -18.18 3.94
CA ARG A 60 7.20 -19.39 3.27
C ARG A 60 8.34 -19.11 2.29
N VAL A 61 8.60 -17.85 1.96
CA VAL A 61 9.68 -17.48 1.04
C VAL A 61 10.99 -17.44 1.81
N HIS A 62 11.74 -18.52 1.79
CA HIS A 62 13.00 -18.66 2.52
C HIS A 62 14.18 -17.85 1.92
N THR A 63 14.03 -17.36 0.69
CA THR A 63 15.05 -16.55 -0.01
C THR A 63 15.12 -15.10 0.46
N LEU A 64 14.11 -14.62 1.20
CA LEU A 64 14.07 -13.26 1.74
C LEU A 64 14.56 -13.22 3.18
N ASP A 65 15.30 -12.16 3.52
CA ASP A 65 15.70 -11.88 4.90
C ASP A 65 14.50 -11.77 5.83
N ALA A 66 14.62 -12.28 7.05
CA ALA A 66 13.55 -12.28 8.04
C ALA A 66 13.02 -10.85 8.32
N ASN A 67 13.89 -9.85 8.34
CA ASN A 67 13.51 -8.46 8.54
C ASN A 67 12.68 -7.91 7.38
N LEU A 68 13.07 -8.21 6.13
CA LEU A 68 12.31 -7.79 4.94
C LEU A 68 10.93 -8.43 4.89
N ARG A 69 10.82 -9.71 5.28
CA ARG A 69 9.52 -10.39 5.39
C ARG A 69 8.62 -9.71 6.42
N LEU A 70 9.17 -9.42 7.60
CA LEU A 70 8.41 -8.78 8.68
C LEU A 70 7.92 -7.38 8.28
N VAL A 71 8.79 -6.57 7.67
CA VAL A 71 8.43 -5.23 7.18
C VAL A 71 7.38 -5.33 6.08
N GLY A 72 7.56 -6.22 5.10
CA GLY A 72 6.62 -6.45 4.01
C GLY A 72 5.22 -6.83 4.52
N VAL A 73 5.13 -7.75 5.49
CA VAL A 73 3.87 -8.13 6.12
C VAL A 73 3.20 -6.95 6.83
N ARG A 74 3.96 -6.16 7.59
CA ARG A 74 3.42 -4.99 8.31
C ARG A 74 2.89 -3.94 7.35
N VAL A 75 3.64 -3.63 6.29
CA VAL A 75 3.23 -2.67 5.26
C VAL A 75 1.98 -3.16 4.53
N ALA A 76 1.94 -4.44 4.13
CA ALA A 76 0.78 -5.03 3.47
C ALA A 76 -0.47 -4.99 4.37
N LYS A 77 -0.34 -5.34 5.65
CA LYS A 77 -1.45 -5.24 6.63
C LYS A 77 -1.93 -3.80 6.79
N ALA A 78 -1.03 -2.84 6.94
CA ALA A 78 -1.39 -1.43 7.08
C ALA A 78 -2.14 -0.92 5.84
N MET A 79 -1.62 -1.20 4.64
CA MET A 79 -2.27 -0.82 3.39
C MET A 79 -3.67 -1.45 3.22
N LEU A 80 -3.79 -2.75 3.46
CA LEU A 80 -5.08 -3.44 3.38
C LEU A 80 -6.08 -2.90 4.38
N THR A 81 -5.65 -2.56 5.60
CA THR A 81 -6.51 -1.97 6.62
C THR A 81 -7.02 -0.59 6.16
N VAL A 82 -6.15 0.26 5.63
CA VAL A 82 -6.55 1.58 5.10
C VAL A 82 -7.54 1.41 3.95
N VAL A 83 -7.24 0.55 2.97
CA VAL A 83 -8.15 0.28 1.84
C VAL A 83 -9.50 -0.26 2.33
N ALA A 84 -9.51 -1.18 3.30
CA ALA A 84 -10.74 -1.73 3.86
C ALA A 84 -11.59 -0.66 4.54
N ILE A 85 -10.97 0.24 5.32
CA ILE A 85 -11.67 1.35 5.97
C ILE A 85 -12.26 2.29 4.91
N LEU A 86 -11.49 2.72 3.91
CA LEU A 86 -11.95 3.61 2.86
C LEU A 86 -13.09 2.98 2.05
N THR A 87 -12.96 1.71 1.70
CA THR A 87 -13.98 0.98 0.95
C THR A 87 -15.26 0.83 1.78
N SER A 88 -15.16 0.51 3.08
CA SER A 88 -16.33 0.37 3.94
C SER A 88 -17.06 1.71 4.13
N LEU A 89 -16.35 2.82 4.27
CA LEU A 89 -16.96 4.15 4.34
C LEU A 89 -17.75 4.49 3.06
N ALA A 90 -17.15 4.19 1.89
CA ALA A 90 -17.80 4.40 0.60
C ALA A 90 -19.06 3.52 0.44
N LEU A 91 -19.01 2.25 0.87
CA LEU A 91 -20.13 1.31 0.80
C LEU A 91 -21.30 1.71 1.72
N VAL A 92 -21.02 2.37 2.83
CA VAL A 92 -22.04 2.93 3.75
C VAL A 92 -22.67 4.22 3.20
N GLY A 93 -22.10 4.79 2.13
CA GLY A 93 -22.63 6.01 1.49
C GLY A 93 -22.09 7.30 2.09
N ILE A 94 -20.98 7.24 2.82
CA ILE A 94 -20.30 8.44 3.33
C ILE A 94 -19.69 9.19 2.15
N ASP A 95 -19.90 10.50 2.09
CA ASP A 95 -19.28 11.34 1.08
C ASP A 95 -17.75 11.34 1.21
N MET A 96 -17.11 10.74 0.22
CA MET A 96 -15.66 10.57 0.17
C MET A 96 -14.93 11.78 -0.44
N THR A 97 -15.67 12.82 -0.85
CA THR A 97 -15.07 13.96 -1.58
C THR A 97 -13.96 14.65 -0.78
N ALA A 98 -14.26 15.05 0.45
CA ALA A 98 -13.27 15.70 1.32
C ALA A 98 -12.09 14.77 1.64
N LEU A 99 -12.37 13.50 1.90
CA LEU A 99 -11.35 12.48 2.20
C LEU A 99 -10.48 12.19 0.98
N SER A 100 -11.05 12.21 -0.23
CA SER A 100 -10.31 12.03 -1.48
C SER A 100 -9.33 13.17 -1.72
N VAL A 101 -9.74 14.42 -1.48
CA VAL A 101 -8.85 15.59 -1.57
C VAL A 101 -7.69 15.47 -0.56
N PHE A 102 -7.99 15.12 0.68
CA PHE A 102 -6.98 14.94 1.72
C PHE A 102 -6.02 13.79 1.38
N THR A 103 -6.56 12.63 0.96
CA THR A 103 -5.76 11.46 0.57
C THR A 103 -4.91 11.76 -0.66
N GLY A 104 -5.44 12.54 -1.61
CA GLY A 104 -4.69 13.02 -2.77
C GLY A 104 -3.51 13.89 -2.38
N ALA A 105 -3.71 14.85 -1.48
CA ALA A 105 -2.64 15.71 -0.96
C ALA A 105 -1.57 14.90 -0.21
N LEU A 106 -1.98 13.93 0.64
CA LEU A 106 -1.06 13.01 1.30
C LEU A 106 -0.29 12.16 0.29
N GLY A 107 -0.96 11.66 -0.77
CA GLY A 107 -0.33 10.89 -1.83
C GLY A 107 0.76 11.67 -2.56
N VAL A 108 0.50 12.94 -2.87
CA VAL A 108 1.49 13.84 -3.48
C VAL A 108 2.68 14.06 -2.53
N GLY A 109 2.40 14.34 -1.24
CA GLY A 109 3.47 14.50 -0.24
C GLY A 109 4.35 13.26 -0.07
N LEU A 110 3.73 12.08 0.01
CA LEU A 110 4.44 10.81 0.05
C LEU A 110 5.22 10.55 -1.24
N GLY A 111 4.64 10.90 -2.41
CA GLY A 111 5.29 10.80 -3.71
C GLY A 111 6.59 11.61 -3.76
N PHE A 112 6.57 12.85 -3.31
CA PHE A 112 7.78 13.67 -3.19
C PHE A 112 8.79 13.09 -2.19
N GLY A 113 8.31 12.56 -1.05
CA GLY A 113 9.17 11.91 -0.06
C GLY A 113 9.87 10.64 -0.59
N LEU A 114 9.23 9.91 -1.50
CA LEU A 114 9.75 8.68 -2.10
C LEU A 114 10.43 8.89 -3.45
N GLN A 115 10.41 10.10 -4.01
CA GLN A 115 10.90 10.41 -5.35
C GLN A 115 12.33 9.93 -5.59
N LYS A 116 13.26 10.23 -4.69
CA LYS A 116 14.67 9.80 -4.82
C LYS A 116 14.82 8.28 -4.81
N ILE A 117 14.05 7.60 -3.96
CA ILE A 117 14.08 6.14 -3.91
C ILE A 117 13.61 5.57 -5.24
N ALA A 118 12.46 6.04 -5.74
CA ALA A 118 11.91 5.60 -7.02
C ALA A 118 12.88 5.89 -8.18
N SER A 119 13.48 7.09 -8.22
CA SER A 119 14.47 7.48 -9.24
C SER A 119 15.64 6.51 -9.28
N ASN A 120 16.24 6.19 -8.13
CA ASN A 120 17.36 5.25 -8.05
C ASN A 120 17.02 3.85 -8.55
N TYR A 121 15.83 3.34 -8.24
CA TYR A 121 15.39 2.03 -8.73
C TYR A 121 15.12 2.04 -10.23
N VAL A 122 14.46 3.08 -10.75
CA VAL A 122 14.17 3.23 -12.20
C VAL A 122 15.47 3.34 -12.97
N SER A 123 16.39 4.21 -12.56
CA SER A 123 17.70 4.37 -13.18
C SER A 123 18.51 3.07 -13.14
N GLY A 124 18.54 2.38 -12.00
CA GLY A 124 19.21 1.09 -11.88
C GLY A 124 18.62 0.03 -12.81
N PHE A 125 17.30 -0.01 -12.94
CA PHE A 125 16.64 -0.92 -13.87
C PHE A 125 17.01 -0.61 -15.33
N ILE A 126 17.05 0.67 -15.71
CA ILE A 126 17.46 1.12 -17.06
C ILE A 126 18.92 0.72 -17.33
N ILE A 127 19.84 0.98 -16.40
CA ILE A 127 21.26 0.61 -16.54
C ILE A 127 21.41 -0.91 -16.78
N LEU A 128 20.69 -1.72 -16.00
CA LEU A 128 20.77 -3.18 -16.11
C LEU A 128 20.12 -3.71 -17.40
N LEU A 129 19.04 -3.08 -17.86
CA LEU A 129 18.32 -3.48 -19.08
C LEU A 129 19.08 -3.07 -20.35
N ASP A 130 19.48 -1.81 -20.41
CA ASP A 130 20.19 -1.23 -21.56
C ASP A 130 21.66 -1.65 -21.64
N ARG A 131 22.22 -2.08 -20.51
CA ARG A 131 23.62 -2.41 -20.37
C ARG A 131 24.54 -1.28 -20.83
N SER A 132 24.08 -0.04 -20.65
CA SER A 132 24.83 1.19 -20.98
C SER A 132 26.13 1.28 -20.18
N ILE A 133 26.13 0.78 -18.95
CA ILE A 133 27.30 0.65 -18.08
C ILE A 133 27.47 -0.84 -17.75
N ARG A 134 28.71 -1.31 -17.75
CA ARG A 134 29.05 -2.70 -17.45
C ARG A 134 30.16 -2.77 -16.40
N ILE A 135 30.22 -3.87 -15.68
CA ILE A 135 31.32 -4.16 -14.77
C ILE A 135 32.64 -4.15 -15.57
N GLY A 136 33.66 -3.49 -15.05
CA GLY A 136 34.93 -3.25 -15.70
C GLY A 136 35.02 -1.97 -16.53
N ASN A 137 33.89 -1.23 -16.75
CA ASN A 137 33.96 0.08 -17.39
C ASN A 137 34.55 1.11 -16.42
N ILE A 138 35.34 2.02 -16.95
CA ILE A 138 35.78 3.20 -16.19
C ILE A 138 34.81 4.32 -16.49
N ILE A 139 34.15 4.84 -15.48
CA ILE A 139 33.21 5.94 -15.58
C ILE A 139 33.61 7.09 -14.67
N GLN A 140 33.19 8.30 -15.01
CA GLN A 140 33.35 9.48 -14.20
C GLN A 140 31.99 10.00 -13.75
N VAL A 141 31.85 10.25 -12.45
CA VAL A 141 30.64 10.78 -11.83
C VAL A 141 31.03 12.00 -11.01
N GLY A 142 30.65 13.18 -11.49
CA GLY A 142 31.10 14.44 -10.91
C GLY A 142 32.62 14.60 -11.03
N SER A 143 33.30 14.76 -9.89
CA SER A 143 34.76 14.86 -9.78
C SER A 143 35.47 13.51 -9.67
N ASP A 144 34.75 12.44 -9.37
CA ASP A 144 35.32 11.14 -9.06
C ASP A 144 35.26 10.21 -10.27
N SER A 145 36.33 9.45 -10.49
CA SER A 145 36.41 8.44 -11.55
C SER A 145 36.80 7.09 -10.95
N GLY A 146 36.22 6.03 -11.49
CA GLY A 146 36.52 4.68 -11.02
C GLY A 146 36.05 3.58 -11.97
N GLU A 147 36.57 2.40 -11.74
CA GLU A 147 36.12 1.18 -12.42
C GLU A 147 34.88 0.64 -11.75
N VAL A 148 33.85 0.31 -12.53
CA VAL A 148 32.61 -0.31 -12.06
C VAL A 148 32.89 -1.72 -11.58
N THR A 149 32.76 -1.97 -10.29
CA THR A 149 32.95 -3.30 -9.69
C THR A 149 31.63 -4.03 -9.47
N GLN A 150 30.55 -3.28 -9.19
CA GLN A 150 29.22 -3.87 -8.95
C GLN A 150 28.12 -2.91 -9.38
N ILE A 151 27.07 -3.45 -9.98
CA ILE A 151 25.84 -2.71 -10.32
C ILE A 151 24.69 -3.37 -9.56
N THR A 152 23.96 -2.57 -8.77
CA THR A 152 22.75 -3.00 -8.07
C THR A 152 21.55 -2.22 -8.59
N THR A 153 20.34 -2.57 -8.11
CA THR A 153 19.12 -1.87 -8.53
C THR A 153 19.02 -0.42 -8.06
N ARG A 154 19.80 0.02 -7.08
CA ARG A 154 19.71 1.37 -6.51
C ARG A 154 21.04 2.14 -6.47
N TYR A 155 22.17 1.45 -6.59
CA TYR A 155 23.49 2.06 -6.58
C TYR A 155 24.48 1.24 -7.40
N THR A 156 25.53 1.90 -7.85
CA THR A 156 26.69 1.31 -8.51
C THR A 156 27.93 1.51 -7.65
N VAL A 157 28.76 0.49 -7.52
CA VAL A 157 30.02 0.55 -6.77
C VAL A 157 31.14 0.81 -7.74
N LEU A 158 31.93 1.85 -7.47
CA LEU A 158 33.09 2.23 -8.24
C LEU A 158 34.35 2.06 -7.40
N LYS A 159 35.42 1.56 -8.01
CA LYS A 159 36.73 1.42 -7.41
C LYS A 159 37.66 2.48 -7.99
N HIS A 160 38.16 3.35 -7.12
CA HIS A 160 39.13 4.38 -7.49
C HIS A 160 40.52 3.73 -7.80
N PRO A 161 41.34 4.30 -8.71
CA PRO A 161 42.70 3.80 -8.97
C PRO A 161 43.57 3.67 -7.74
N ALA A 162 43.32 4.47 -6.71
CA ALA A 162 44.00 4.38 -5.40
C ALA A 162 43.57 3.19 -4.52
N GLY A 163 42.59 2.39 -4.98
CA GLY A 163 42.12 1.18 -4.31
C GLY A 163 40.88 1.35 -3.40
N SER A 164 40.43 2.58 -3.14
CA SER A 164 39.20 2.83 -2.37
C SER A 164 37.95 2.55 -3.20
N GLU A 165 36.91 2.02 -2.56
CA GLU A 165 35.61 1.84 -3.18
C GLU A 165 34.65 2.93 -2.70
N PHE A 166 33.79 3.41 -3.61
CA PHE A 166 32.74 4.36 -3.30
C PHE A 166 31.43 3.98 -4.00
N ILE A 167 30.35 4.37 -3.38
CA ILE A 167 28.99 4.01 -3.80
C ILE A 167 28.34 5.24 -4.45
N VAL A 168 27.87 5.07 -5.67
CA VAL A 168 27.16 6.11 -6.42
C VAL A 168 25.70 5.70 -6.57
N PRO A 169 24.75 6.54 -6.15
CA PRO A 169 23.33 6.31 -6.42
C PRO A 169 23.08 6.27 -7.93
N ASN A 170 22.21 5.36 -8.39
CA ASN A 170 21.95 5.21 -9.84
C ASN A 170 21.21 6.41 -10.46
N GLU A 171 20.65 7.31 -9.65
CA GLU A 171 19.98 8.52 -10.14
C GLU A 171 20.94 9.65 -10.54
N THR A 172 22.23 9.49 -10.22
CA THR A 172 23.27 10.48 -10.54
C THR A 172 23.72 10.35 -11.98
#